data_227f409a1e155a02e71a6b1c49f69c62
#
_entry.id   227f409a1e155a02e71a6b1c49f69c62
#
_cell.length_a   1.000
_cell.length_b   1.000
_cell.length_c   1.000
_cell.angle_alpha   90.00
_cell.angle_beta   90.00
_cell.angle_gamma   90.00
#
_symmetry.space_group_name_H-M   'P 1'
#
loop_
_entity.id
_entity.type
_entity.pdbx_description
1 polymer ?
#
loop_
_entity_poly.entity_id
_entity_poly.type
_entity_poly.pdbx_seq_one_letter_code
_entity_poly.pdbx_strand_id
1 'polypeptide(L)'
;MSIKLAVPCLLLLAGPAAAADPLPDAIAALGESVVLSVHAEGAQVYECKAGTEGKLAWAFREPIATLLSDGKTIGRHYAGPNWEHADGSAVVGKAVGNAPGALAADIPWLKLEVTAHRGNGVLTSVATVQRINTNGGKLDGVCDKAGEFRSVPYSADYVFLKKG
;
A
#
# COMPACT_ATOMS: atom_id res chain seq x y z
N MET A 1 -42.49 7.90 53.59
CA MET A 1 -42.80 7.76 52.16
C MET A 1 -41.46 7.63 51.43
N SER A 2 -40.98 6.38 51.14
CA SER A 2 -39.66 6.10 50.59
C SER A 2 -39.77 5.88 49.11
N ILE A 3 -39.19 6.78 48.29
CA ILE A 3 -39.15 6.68 46.83
C ILE A 3 -37.95 5.80 46.46
N LYS A 4 -38.22 4.63 45.88
CA LYS A 4 -37.21 3.76 45.28
C LYS A 4 -36.95 4.22 43.84
N LEU A 5 -35.75 4.81 43.57
CA LEU A 5 -35.26 5.07 42.21
C LEU A 5 -34.83 3.73 41.59
N ALA A 6 -35.48 3.34 40.54
CA ALA A 6 -35.03 2.25 39.66
C ALA A 6 -34.04 2.80 38.63
N VAL A 7 -32.80 2.30 38.66
CA VAL A 7 -31.77 2.58 37.62
C VAL A 7 -31.97 1.61 36.48
N PRO A 8 -32.22 2.09 35.23
CA PRO A 8 -32.28 1.19 34.10
C PRO A 8 -30.86 0.73 33.71
N CYS A 9 -30.66 -0.58 33.72
CA CYS A 9 -29.45 -1.24 33.24
C CYS A 9 -29.45 -1.19 31.69
N LEU A 10 -28.60 -0.35 31.09
CA LEU A 10 -28.42 -0.27 29.65
C LEU A 10 -27.56 -1.43 29.17
N LEU A 11 -28.17 -2.47 28.61
CA LEU A 11 -27.44 -3.55 27.94
C LEU A 11 -26.80 -2.99 26.63
N LEU A 12 -25.50 -2.83 26.62
CA LEU A 12 -24.72 -2.62 25.40
C LEU A 12 -24.67 -3.96 24.62
N LEU A 13 -25.41 -4.05 23.54
CA LEU A 13 -25.28 -5.10 22.56
C LEU A 13 -23.98 -4.87 21.77
N ALA A 14 -22.93 -5.63 22.09
CA ALA A 14 -21.74 -5.72 21.24
C ALA A 14 -22.16 -6.47 19.95
N GLY A 15 -22.24 -5.76 18.83
CA GLY A 15 -22.40 -6.35 17.51
C GLY A 15 -21.20 -7.23 17.14
N PRO A 16 -21.37 -8.28 16.31
CA PRO A 16 -20.25 -9.06 15.84
C PRO A 16 -19.29 -8.16 15.06
N ALA A 17 -18.02 -8.15 15.45
CA ALA A 17 -16.97 -7.55 14.63
C ALA A 17 -16.92 -8.33 13.30
N ALA A 18 -17.17 -7.67 12.19
CA ALA A 18 -16.96 -8.27 10.87
C ALA A 18 -15.48 -8.65 10.76
N ALA A 19 -15.21 -9.96 10.59
CA ALA A 19 -13.87 -10.40 10.25
C ALA A 19 -13.51 -9.79 8.89
N ALA A 20 -12.32 -9.18 8.79
CA ALA A 20 -11.81 -8.73 7.49
C ALA A 20 -11.70 -9.95 6.56
N ASP A 21 -12.10 -9.79 5.30
CA ASP A 21 -11.95 -10.86 4.31
C ASP A 21 -10.47 -11.26 4.21
N PRO A 22 -10.17 -12.58 4.11
CA PRO A 22 -8.80 -13.03 3.99
C PRO A 22 -8.16 -12.48 2.71
N LEU A 23 -6.88 -12.11 2.78
CA LEU A 23 -6.14 -11.67 1.60
C LEU A 23 -6.06 -12.80 0.56
N PRO A 24 -6.12 -12.46 -0.74
CA PRO A 24 -5.90 -13.45 -1.80
C PRO A 24 -4.59 -14.22 -1.62
N ASP A 25 -4.60 -15.53 -1.88
CA ASP A 25 -3.43 -16.41 -1.70
C ASP A 25 -2.17 -15.90 -2.40
N ALA A 26 -2.33 -15.31 -3.58
CA ALA A 26 -1.22 -14.78 -4.37
C ALA A 26 -0.41 -13.68 -3.66
N ILE A 27 -1.01 -13.01 -2.66
CA ILE A 27 -0.37 -11.94 -1.89
C ILE A 27 -0.29 -12.25 -0.40
N ALA A 28 -0.78 -13.42 0.04
CA ALA A 28 -0.70 -13.82 1.44
C ALA A 28 0.76 -14.01 1.90
N ALA A 29 1.04 -13.66 3.15
CA ALA A 29 2.35 -13.80 3.79
C ALA A 29 2.21 -14.69 5.03
N LEU A 30 1.89 -15.97 4.79
CA LEU A 30 1.62 -16.94 5.84
C LEU A 30 2.86 -17.15 6.74
N GLY A 31 2.63 -17.15 8.05
CA GLY A 31 3.70 -17.34 9.05
C GLY A 31 4.59 -16.13 9.28
N GLU A 32 4.30 -15.00 8.63
CA GLU A 32 5.01 -13.74 8.86
C GLU A 32 4.26 -12.86 9.88
N SER A 33 5.00 -12.00 10.59
CA SER A 33 4.46 -11.10 11.60
C SER A 33 4.54 -9.66 11.14
N VAL A 34 3.50 -8.86 11.41
CA VAL A 34 3.47 -7.44 11.07
C VAL A 34 4.47 -6.67 11.94
N VAL A 35 5.31 -5.89 11.30
CA VAL A 35 6.25 -4.92 11.90
C VAL A 35 5.63 -3.53 11.94
N LEU A 36 5.03 -3.12 10.82
CA LEU A 36 4.45 -1.79 10.64
C LEU A 36 3.34 -1.86 9.60
N SER A 37 2.27 -1.09 9.81
CA SER A 37 1.22 -0.86 8.81
C SER A 37 1.03 0.64 8.65
N VAL A 38 0.98 1.13 7.42
CA VAL A 38 0.90 2.56 7.10
C VAL A 38 -0.06 2.82 5.95
N HIS A 39 -0.67 3.98 5.95
CA HIS A 39 -1.40 4.50 4.80
C HIS A 39 -0.45 5.28 3.90
N ALA A 40 -0.66 5.22 2.59
CA ALA A 40 0.11 5.97 1.61
C ALA A 40 -0.80 6.81 0.73
N GLU A 41 -0.43 8.06 0.53
CA GLU A 41 -1.07 8.97 -0.42
C GLU A 41 -0.05 9.56 -1.37
N GLY A 42 -0.36 9.59 -2.67
CA GLY A 42 0.54 10.12 -3.67
C GLY A 42 0.06 9.92 -5.10
N ALA A 43 0.99 9.63 -6.00
CA ALA A 43 0.71 9.40 -7.41
C ALA A 43 1.57 8.28 -8.00
N GLN A 44 1.01 7.59 -8.98
CA GLN A 44 1.76 6.78 -9.93
C GLN A 44 2.15 7.67 -11.11
N VAL A 45 3.44 7.79 -11.39
CA VAL A 45 3.96 8.57 -12.51
C VAL A 45 4.16 7.66 -13.72
N TYR A 46 3.61 8.09 -14.84
CA TYR A 46 3.72 7.41 -16.13
C TYR A 46 4.47 8.30 -17.13
N GLU A 47 5.15 7.67 -18.06
CA GLU A 47 5.83 8.32 -19.18
C GLU A 47 5.29 7.76 -20.49
N CYS A 48 5.01 8.64 -21.44
CA CYS A 48 4.63 8.24 -22.79
C CYS A 48 5.85 7.73 -23.55
N LYS A 49 5.88 6.43 -23.83
CA LYS A 49 7.01 5.76 -24.50
C LYS A 49 6.55 4.95 -25.70
N ALA A 50 7.43 4.83 -26.69
CA ALA A 50 7.24 3.88 -27.78
C ALA A 50 7.37 2.45 -27.25
N GLY A 51 6.34 1.64 -27.46
CA GLY A 51 6.38 0.19 -27.23
C GLY A 51 7.16 -0.55 -28.32
N THR A 52 7.17 -1.88 -28.25
CA THR A 52 7.92 -2.75 -29.18
C THR A 52 7.52 -2.60 -30.64
N GLU A 53 6.29 -2.16 -30.94
CA GLU A 53 5.78 -1.90 -32.30
C GLU A 53 5.86 -0.43 -32.72
N GLY A 54 6.58 0.40 -31.94
CA GLY A 54 6.69 1.84 -32.21
C GLY A 54 5.45 2.67 -31.86
N LYS A 55 4.37 2.05 -31.36
CA LYS A 55 3.17 2.76 -30.89
C LYS A 55 3.42 3.39 -29.54
N LEU A 56 3.03 4.66 -29.39
CA LEU A 56 3.15 5.36 -28.13
C LEU A 56 2.09 4.89 -27.13
N ALA A 57 2.53 4.56 -25.92
CA ALA A 57 1.65 4.15 -24.81
C ALA A 57 2.18 4.65 -23.46
N TRP A 58 1.28 4.80 -22.50
CA TRP A 58 1.64 5.12 -21.14
C TRP A 58 2.36 3.93 -20.48
N ALA A 59 3.58 4.15 -20.07
CA ALA A 59 4.40 3.18 -19.32
C ALA A 59 4.60 3.68 -17.90
N PHE A 60 4.34 2.79 -16.91
CA PHE A 60 4.63 3.11 -15.53
C PHE A 60 6.12 3.40 -15.35
N ARG A 61 6.43 4.47 -14.64
CA ARG A 61 7.79 4.91 -14.34
C ARG A 61 8.15 4.73 -12.87
N GLU A 62 7.38 5.36 -11.97
CA GLU A 62 7.68 5.37 -10.55
C GLU A 62 6.47 5.76 -9.69
N PRO A 63 6.41 5.31 -8.43
CA PRO A 63 5.52 5.89 -7.45
C PRO A 63 6.17 7.10 -6.79
N ILE A 64 5.35 8.04 -6.34
CA ILE A 64 5.73 9.12 -5.43
C ILE A 64 4.64 9.21 -4.38
N ALA A 65 4.94 8.82 -3.13
CA ALA A 65 3.93 8.86 -2.07
C ALA A 65 4.52 9.19 -0.70
N THR A 66 3.70 9.82 0.12
CA THR A 66 3.93 10.03 1.54
C THR A 66 3.38 8.85 2.32
N LEU A 67 4.13 8.34 3.29
CA LEU A 67 3.69 7.32 4.22
C LEU A 67 3.15 7.99 5.50
N LEU A 68 1.96 7.58 5.90
CA LEU A 68 1.21 8.19 6.99
C LEU A 68 0.88 7.16 8.08
N SER A 69 1.01 7.56 9.33
CA SER A 69 0.48 6.84 10.49
C SER A 69 -0.16 7.85 11.44
N ASP A 70 -1.41 7.59 11.87
CA ASP A 70 -2.19 8.49 12.73
C ASP A 70 -2.20 9.94 12.22
N GLY A 71 -2.33 10.12 10.90
CA GLY A 71 -2.35 11.44 10.24
C GLY A 71 -1.02 12.18 10.19
N LYS A 72 0.07 11.54 10.61
CA LYS A 72 1.43 12.11 10.58
C LYS A 72 2.27 11.49 9.48
N THR A 73 3.06 12.30 8.79
CA THR A 73 4.08 11.81 7.86
C THR A 73 5.17 11.07 8.62
N ILE A 74 5.37 9.79 8.28
CA ILE A 74 6.40 8.94 8.88
C ILE A 74 7.41 8.41 7.88
N GLY A 75 7.28 8.76 6.60
CA GLY A 75 8.18 8.28 5.57
C GLY A 75 7.70 8.59 4.16
N ARG A 76 8.35 7.95 3.19
CA ARG A 76 8.09 8.14 1.76
C ARG A 76 8.26 6.84 0.98
N HIS A 77 7.56 6.76 -0.15
CA HIS A 77 7.67 5.69 -1.14
C HIS A 77 8.03 6.28 -2.50
N TYR A 78 9.02 5.72 -3.17
CA TYR A 78 9.58 6.25 -4.42
C TYR A 78 10.20 5.14 -5.28
N ALA A 79 10.76 5.56 -6.43
CA ALA A 79 11.33 4.64 -7.43
C ALA A 79 12.27 3.59 -6.85
N GLY A 80 12.14 2.34 -7.37
CA GLY A 80 13.02 1.24 -7.00
C GLY A 80 12.34 -0.12 -6.82
N PRO A 81 11.12 -0.28 -6.30
CA PRO A 81 10.36 0.53 -5.35
C PRO A 81 11.04 0.56 -3.96
N ASN A 82 11.18 1.76 -3.43
CA ASN A 82 11.76 2.02 -2.12
C ASN A 82 10.70 2.49 -1.12
N TRP A 83 10.79 2.04 0.12
CA TRP A 83 10.10 2.62 1.27
C TRP A 83 11.15 3.07 2.27
N GLU A 84 11.08 4.31 2.70
CA GLU A 84 12.00 4.92 3.64
C GLU A 84 11.21 5.52 4.79
N HIS A 85 11.54 5.11 6.00
CA HIS A 85 10.96 5.62 7.23
C HIS A 85 11.76 6.81 7.78
N ALA A 86 11.11 7.67 8.56
CA ALA A 86 11.71 8.89 9.12
C ALA A 86 12.89 8.62 10.08
N ASP A 87 13.03 7.39 10.60
CA ASP A 87 14.19 6.97 11.41
C ASP A 87 15.45 6.66 10.58
N GLY A 88 15.38 6.80 9.26
CA GLY A 88 16.47 6.53 8.33
C GLY A 88 16.58 5.10 7.82
N SER A 89 15.74 4.18 8.33
CA SER A 89 15.68 2.82 7.78
C SER A 89 14.90 2.79 6.47
N ALA A 90 15.34 1.95 5.53
CA ALA A 90 14.68 1.81 4.24
C ALA A 90 14.80 0.38 3.70
N VAL A 91 13.83 -0.01 2.86
CA VAL A 91 13.82 -1.28 2.14
C VAL A 91 13.55 -1.08 0.66
N VAL A 92 14.13 -1.95 -0.16
CA VAL A 92 13.84 -2.09 -1.58
C VAL A 92 13.09 -3.40 -1.79
N GLY A 93 11.99 -3.37 -2.55
CA GLY A 93 11.19 -4.56 -2.81
C GLY A 93 11.23 -5.00 -4.27
N LYS A 94 10.86 -6.26 -4.49
CA LYS A 94 10.60 -6.86 -5.81
C LYS A 94 9.24 -7.56 -5.77
N ALA A 95 8.34 -7.23 -6.68
CA ALA A 95 7.04 -7.87 -6.76
C ALA A 95 7.18 -9.37 -7.08
N VAL A 96 6.51 -10.21 -6.28
CA VAL A 96 6.50 -11.67 -6.41
C VAL A 96 5.09 -12.25 -6.48
N GLY A 97 4.07 -11.45 -6.21
CA GLY A 97 2.67 -11.82 -6.32
C GLY A 97 1.79 -10.59 -6.50
N ASN A 98 0.64 -10.78 -7.14
CA ASN A 98 -0.34 -9.72 -7.34
C ASN A 98 -1.77 -10.25 -7.28
N ALA A 99 -2.70 -9.35 -6.97
CA ALA A 99 -4.13 -9.55 -7.08
C ALA A 99 -4.76 -8.25 -7.63
N PRO A 100 -5.91 -8.32 -8.33
CA PRO A 100 -6.57 -7.12 -8.83
C PRO A 100 -6.97 -6.18 -7.70
N GLY A 101 -6.99 -4.87 -7.99
CA GLY A 101 -7.65 -3.88 -7.14
C GLY A 101 -9.17 -4.06 -7.13
N ALA A 102 -9.87 -3.35 -6.25
CA ALA A 102 -11.32 -3.44 -6.12
C ALA A 102 -12.06 -2.91 -7.37
N LEU A 103 -11.50 -1.90 -8.02
CA LEU A 103 -12.04 -1.26 -9.22
C LEU A 103 -11.05 -1.34 -10.38
N ALA A 104 -11.54 -1.21 -11.60
CA ALA A 104 -10.71 -1.22 -12.81
C ALA A 104 -9.66 -0.08 -12.87
N ALA A 105 -9.91 1.02 -12.17
CA ALA A 105 -9.01 2.17 -12.08
C ALA A 105 -7.92 2.01 -11.00
N ASP A 106 -8.00 0.97 -10.18
CA ASP A 106 -7.06 0.76 -9.09
C ASP A 106 -5.82 0.00 -9.58
N ILE A 107 -4.67 0.41 -9.07
CA ILE A 107 -3.45 -0.38 -9.24
C ILE A 107 -3.58 -1.71 -8.48
N PRO A 108 -2.95 -2.80 -8.96
CA PRO A 108 -3.09 -4.11 -8.32
C PRO A 108 -2.56 -4.13 -6.88
N TRP A 109 -3.13 -4.99 -6.06
CA TRP A 109 -2.53 -5.39 -4.80
C TRP A 109 -1.27 -6.20 -5.08
N LEU A 110 -0.25 -6.07 -4.23
CA LEU A 110 1.03 -6.72 -4.44
C LEU A 110 1.56 -7.39 -3.17
N LYS A 111 2.29 -8.48 -3.37
CA LYS A 111 3.29 -8.98 -2.44
C LYS A 111 4.67 -8.71 -3.03
N LEU A 112 5.56 -8.11 -2.22
CA LEU A 112 6.93 -7.84 -2.62
C LEU A 112 7.88 -8.47 -1.61
N GLU A 113 8.93 -9.14 -2.10
CA GLU A 113 10.07 -9.55 -1.29
C GLU A 113 11.05 -8.39 -1.14
N VAL A 114 11.58 -8.20 0.07
CA VAL A 114 12.64 -7.23 0.31
C VAL A 114 13.96 -7.78 -0.21
N THR A 115 14.59 -7.03 -1.11
CA THR A 115 15.85 -7.40 -1.77
C THR A 115 17.06 -6.66 -1.22
N ALA A 116 16.84 -5.54 -0.53
CA ALA A 116 17.89 -4.75 0.09
C ALA A 116 17.35 -3.94 1.27
N HIS A 117 18.22 -3.73 2.25
CA HIS A 117 17.99 -2.86 3.41
C HIS A 117 19.01 -1.73 3.43
N ARG A 118 18.63 -0.61 4.02
CA ARG A 118 19.50 0.55 4.23
C ARG A 118 19.17 1.21 5.57
N GLY A 119 20.17 1.71 6.26
CA GLY A 119 20.00 2.33 7.58
C GLY A 119 19.59 1.33 8.67
N ASN A 120 19.35 1.85 9.87
CA ASN A 120 18.88 1.08 11.03
C ASN A 120 17.60 1.73 11.56
N GLY A 121 16.61 0.92 11.92
CA GLY A 121 15.33 1.38 12.45
C GLY A 121 14.23 0.36 12.28
N VAL A 122 12.99 0.80 12.24
CA VAL A 122 11.80 -0.05 12.24
C VAL A 122 11.76 -1.01 11.06
N LEU A 123 12.32 -0.64 9.89
CA LEU A 123 12.29 -1.48 8.69
C LEU A 123 13.44 -2.49 8.60
N THR A 124 14.37 -2.52 9.55
CA THR A 124 15.58 -3.37 9.49
C THR A 124 15.28 -4.87 9.41
N SER A 125 14.20 -5.33 10.04
CA SER A 125 13.80 -6.75 10.06
C SER A 125 12.76 -7.13 9.01
N VAL A 126 12.33 -6.21 8.17
CA VAL A 126 11.27 -6.45 7.18
C VAL A 126 11.77 -7.35 6.07
N ALA A 127 11.02 -8.40 5.77
CA ALA A 127 11.31 -9.35 4.69
C ALA A 127 10.29 -9.27 3.55
N THR A 128 9.07 -8.84 3.85
CA THR A 128 7.96 -8.76 2.90
C THR A 128 7.22 -7.43 3.06
N VAL A 129 6.82 -6.85 1.93
CA VAL A 129 5.92 -5.70 1.87
C VAL A 129 4.66 -6.10 1.11
N GLN A 130 3.49 -5.85 1.68
CA GLN A 130 2.22 -5.96 0.96
C GLN A 130 1.69 -4.57 0.64
N ARG A 131 1.20 -4.37 -0.58
CA ARG A 131 0.37 -3.24 -0.99
C ARG A 131 -1.05 -3.73 -1.14
N ILE A 132 -1.96 -3.21 -0.34
CA ILE A 132 -3.38 -3.58 -0.29
C ILE A 132 -4.26 -2.34 -0.27
N ASN A 133 -5.58 -2.53 -0.36
CA ASN A 133 -6.56 -1.44 -0.27
C ASN A 133 -6.25 -0.27 -1.20
N THR A 134 -5.81 -0.59 -2.42
CA THR A 134 -5.47 0.41 -3.43
C THR A 134 -6.71 1.16 -3.91
N ASN A 135 -6.57 2.45 -4.14
CA ASN A 135 -7.59 3.30 -4.75
C ASN A 135 -6.93 4.16 -5.83
N GLY A 136 -7.38 4.04 -7.06
CA GLY A 136 -6.85 4.77 -8.21
C GLY A 136 -5.44 4.35 -8.65
N GLY A 137 -4.75 5.25 -9.29
CA GLY A 137 -3.34 5.13 -9.71
C GLY A 137 -3.12 4.44 -11.05
N LYS A 138 -4.11 3.78 -11.65
CA LYS A 138 -3.95 3.05 -12.91
C LYS A 138 -4.10 3.97 -14.12
N LEU A 139 -3.18 3.85 -15.07
CA LEU A 139 -3.24 4.50 -16.36
C LEU A 139 -2.75 3.52 -17.44
N ASP A 140 -3.63 3.23 -18.37
CA ASP A 140 -3.36 2.39 -19.53
C ASP A 140 -3.68 3.17 -20.82
N GLY A 141 -3.28 2.62 -21.96
CA GLY A 141 -3.68 3.09 -23.29
C GLY A 141 -2.62 3.92 -24.01
N VAL A 142 -3.03 4.43 -25.18
CA VAL A 142 -2.16 5.20 -26.06
C VAL A 142 -1.94 6.62 -25.54
N CYS A 143 -0.83 7.21 -25.95
CA CYS A 143 -0.48 8.61 -25.70
C CYS A 143 0.03 9.25 -26.98
N ASP A 144 0.09 10.59 -27.03
CA ASP A 144 0.30 11.33 -28.28
C ASP A 144 1.73 11.85 -28.44
N LYS A 145 2.44 12.06 -27.33
CA LYS A 145 3.77 12.71 -27.36
C LYS A 145 4.77 11.95 -26.52
N ALA A 146 5.79 11.37 -27.15
CA ALA A 146 6.89 10.70 -26.46
C ALA A 146 7.59 11.65 -25.48
N GLY A 147 7.89 11.13 -24.27
CA GLY A 147 8.53 11.88 -23.20
C GLY A 147 7.55 12.74 -22.37
N GLU A 148 6.25 12.75 -22.68
CA GLU A 148 5.24 13.36 -21.81
C GLU A 148 5.09 12.55 -20.53
N PHE A 149 4.89 13.23 -19.39
CA PHE A 149 4.63 12.63 -18.10
C PHE A 149 3.21 12.87 -17.63
N ARG A 150 2.65 11.88 -16.94
CA ARG A 150 1.35 11.98 -16.28
C ARG A 150 1.39 11.38 -14.89
N SER A 151 0.94 12.15 -13.91
CA SER A 151 0.77 11.69 -12.53
C SER A 151 -0.69 11.34 -12.29
N VAL A 152 -0.95 10.12 -11.82
CA VAL A 152 -2.29 9.64 -11.50
C VAL A 152 -2.38 9.43 -10.00
N PRO A 153 -3.25 10.17 -9.29
CA PRO A 153 -3.40 10.04 -7.84
C PRO A 153 -3.75 8.61 -7.43
N TYR A 154 -3.17 8.15 -6.33
CA TYR A 154 -3.53 6.90 -5.70
C TYR A 154 -3.37 6.97 -4.19
N SER A 155 -4.07 6.08 -3.50
CA SER A 155 -3.79 5.71 -2.13
C SER A 155 -3.69 4.19 -1.99
N ALA A 156 -3.02 3.74 -0.94
CA ALA A 156 -2.87 2.32 -0.61
C ALA A 156 -2.50 2.15 0.86
N ASP A 157 -2.68 0.94 1.39
CA ASP A 157 -2.06 0.54 2.64
C ASP A 157 -0.84 -0.33 2.35
N TYR A 158 0.26 -0.06 3.05
CA TYR A 158 1.46 -0.87 3.03
C TYR A 158 1.62 -1.58 4.38
N VAL A 159 1.73 -2.91 4.32
CA VAL A 159 2.00 -3.75 5.48
C VAL A 159 3.41 -4.30 5.34
N PHE A 160 4.25 -4.00 6.32
CA PHE A 160 5.64 -4.47 6.40
C PHE A 160 5.71 -5.64 7.36
N LEU A 161 6.22 -6.78 6.90
CA LEU A 161 6.24 -8.03 7.64
C LEU A 161 7.65 -8.58 7.75
N LYS A 162 7.90 -9.30 8.83
CA LYS A 162 9.14 -10.07 9.07
C LYS A 162 8.84 -11.55 9.08
N LYS A 163 9.81 -12.36 8.72
CA LYS A 163 9.75 -13.83 8.88
C LYS A 163 9.53 -14.18 10.35
N GLY A 164 8.77 -15.26 10.58
CA GLY A 164 8.56 -15.85 11.89
C GLY A 164 9.78 -16.62 12.37
#